data_bf9f8966452ee30c981b63af89ef65ff
#
_entry.id   bf9f8966452ee30c981b63af89ef65ff
#
_cell.length_a   1.000
_cell.length_b   1.000
_cell.length_c   1.000
_cell.angle_alpha   90.00
_cell.angle_beta   90.00
_cell.angle_gamma   90.00
#
_symmetry.space_group_name_H-M   'P 1'
#
loop_
_entity.id
_entity.type
_entity.pdbx_description
1 polymer ?
#
loop_
_entity_poly.entity_id
_entity_poly.type
_entity_poly.pdbx_seq_one_letter_code
_entity_poly.pdbx_strand_id
1 'polypeptide(L)'
;MEHKIVHVGDIPVANDKPFTLFAGMNVLESRDLAMQICEHYVKVTDKLGIPYVFKASFDKANRSSVHSYRGPGLEEGMKIFQELKDTFGVKIITDVHTEAQAQPVADVVDVIQLPAFLARQTDLVEAMAKTGAVINVKKPQFMSPGQVGNIVEKFAECGNDKVILCERGSCHGYDNLVVDMLGFGVMKQASNGSPIIFDVTHSLQMRDPSGAASGGRRQQTVELAKAGLATRIAGLFIEAHPNPDKARCDGPSALPLDKLEPFLAQMKALDDLIKSFAHIDIR
;
A
#
# COMPACT_ATOMS: atom_id res chain seq x y z
N MET A 1 16.51 -18.19 0.46
CA MET A 1 15.05 -18.20 0.21
C MET A 1 14.82 -17.70 -1.19
N GLU A 2 14.06 -18.42 -1.99
CA GLU A 2 13.67 -17.97 -3.32
C GLU A 2 12.70 -16.78 -3.18
N HIS A 3 12.85 -15.75 -4.01
CA HIS A 3 11.98 -14.58 -4.01
C HIS A 3 10.94 -14.74 -5.11
N LYS A 4 9.67 -14.72 -4.73
CA LYS A 4 8.57 -14.73 -5.68
C LYS A 4 8.47 -13.36 -6.37
N ILE A 5 8.29 -13.36 -7.69
CA ILE A 5 8.07 -12.15 -8.48
C ILE A 5 6.58 -12.06 -8.80
N VAL A 6 5.97 -10.92 -8.50
CA VAL A 6 4.60 -10.58 -8.93
C VAL A 6 4.67 -9.43 -9.91
N HIS A 7 4.14 -9.62 -11.10
CA HIS A 7 4.14 -8.60 -12.14
C HIS A 7 2.91 -7.71 -12.05
N VAL A 8 3.12 -6.40 -11.86
CA VAL A 8 2.08 -5.37 -12.00
C VAL A 8 2.23 -4.74 -13.37
N GLY A 9 1.57 -5.31 -14.37
CA GLY A 9 1.87 -5.00 -15.77
C GLY A 9 3.32 -5.37 -16.10
N ASP A 10 4.10 -4.38 -16.49
CA ASP A 10 5.52 -4.48 -16.80
C ASP A 10 6.46 -4.34 -15.58
N ILE A 11 5.93 -4.01 -14.40
CA ILE A 11 6.72 -3.80 -13.17
C ILE A 11 6.92 -5.13 -12.44
N PRO A 12 8.15 -5.68 -12.32
CA PRO A 12 8.43 -6.88 -11.53
C PRO A 12 8.61 -6.52 -10.05
N VAL A 13 7.63 -6.83 -9.23
CA VAL A 13 7.64 -6.59 -7.77
C VAL A 13 8.21 -7.81 -7.05
N ALA A 14 9.36 -7.66 -6.39
CA ALA A 14 10.01 -8.73 -5.62
C ALA A 14 10.95 -8.15 -4.55
N ASN A 15 11.25 -8.94 -3.50
CA ASN A 15 12.05 -8.46 -2.37
C ASN A 15 13.54 -8.23 -2.70
N ASP A 16 14.03 -8.77 -3.81
CA ASP A 16 15.41 -8.63 -4.31
C ASP A 16 15.54 -7.64 -5.49
N LYS A 17 14.43 -7.10 -5.98
CA LYS A 17 14.41 -6.09 -7.05
C LYS A 17 14.41 -4.68 -6.45
N PRO A 18 14.79 -3.62 -7.23
CA PRO A 18 14.58 -2.24 -6.80
C PRO A 18 13.16 -2.04 -6.26
N PHE A 19 13.02 -1.27 -5.18
CA PHE A 19 11.70 -1.11 -4.59
C PHE A 19 10.70 -0.46 -5.54
N THR A 20 9.47 -0.96 -5.54
CA THR A 20 8.34 -0.34 -6.24
C THR A 20 7.61 0.61 -5.29
N LEU A 21 7.28 1.79 -5.75
CA LEU A 21 6.50 2.76 -5.01
C LEU A 21 5.01 2.59 -5.29
N PHE A 22 4.23 2.23 -4.27
CA PHE A 22 2.77 2.26 -4.28
C PHE A 22 2.33 3.51 -3.54
N ALA A 23 1.92 4.55 -4.25
CA ALA A 23 1.71 5.83 -3.60
C ALA A 23 0.73 6.74 -4.36
N GLY A 24 0.17 7.71 -3.64
CA GLY A 24 -0.76 8.67 -4.19
C GLY A 24 -1.46 9.45 -3.09
N MET A 25 -2.77 9.56 -3.18
CA MET A 25 -3.61 10.20 -2.18
C MET A 25 -4.43 9.16 -1.40
N ASN A 26 -4.83 9.51 -0.19
CA ASN A 26 -5.59 8.60 0.66
C ASN A 26 -6.95 8.21 0.05
N VAL A 27 -7.74 9.22 -0.32
CA VAL A 27 -9.07 9.09 -0.93
C VAL A 27 -9.18 10.08 -2.09
N LEU A 28 -9.90 9.72 -3.15
CA LEU A 28 -10.22 10.64 -4.22
C LEU A 28 -11.08 11.78 -3.68
N GLU A 29 -10.49 12.96 -3.50
CA GLU A 29 -11.18 14.15 -3.00
C GLU A 29 -11.82 14.94 -4.13
N SER A 30 -11.14 15.01 -5.28
CA SER A 30 -11.62 15.51 -6.55
C SER A 30 -10.77 14.95 -7.68
N ARG A 31 -11.32 14.94 -8.90
CA ARG A 31 -10.59 14.61 -10.12
C ARG A 31 -9.32 15.46 -10.30
N ASP A 32 -9.45 16.77 -10.19
CA ASP A 32 -8.34 17.69 -10.45
C ASP A 32 -7.19 17.52 -9.44
N LEU A 33 -7.51 17.28 -8.17
CA LEU A 33 -6.50 16.98 -7.16
C LEU A 33 -5.81 15.65 -7.44
N ALA A 34 -6.54 14.63 -7.89
CA ALA A 34 -5.95 13.33 -8.26
C ALA A 34 -4.98 13.47 -9.43
N MET A 35 -5.36 14.24 -10.48
CA MET A 35 -4.49 14.55 -11.61
C MET A 35 -3.22 15.28 -11.18
N GLN A 36 -3.35 16.33 -10.37
CA GLN A 36 -2.23 17.11 -9.85
C GLN A 36 -1.24 16.25 -9.05
N ILE A 37 -1.76 15.41 -8.15
CA ILE A 37 -0.93 14.53 -7.32
C ILE A 37 -0.25 13.47 -8.18
N CYS A 38 -0.98 12.83 -9.09
CA CYS A 38 -0.42 11.82 -9.98
C CYS A 38 0.70 12.38 -10.86
N GLU A 39 0.49 13.54 -11.49
CA GLU A 39 1.50 14.23 -12.29
C GLU A 39 2.78 14.49 -11.49
N HIS A 40 2.63 14.96 -10.25
CA HIS A 40 3.77 15.22 -9.37
C HIS A 40 4.55 13.93 -9.05
N TYR A 41 3.84 12.84 -8.73
CA TYR A 41 4.47 11.54 -8.49
C TYR A 41 5.20 11.03 -9.73
N VAL A 42 4.55 11.04 -10.90
CA VAL A 42 5.16 10.61 -12.16
C VAL A 42 6.44 11.37 -12.44
N LYS A 43 6.40 12.72 -12.35
CA LYS A 43 7.58 13.56 -12.56
C LYS A 43 8.76 13.19 -11.63
N VAL A 44 8.47 12.93 -10.35
CA VAL A 44 9.51 12.60 -9.37
C VAL A 44 10.02 11.17 -9.58
N THR A 45 9.14 10.21 -9.80
CA THR A 45 9.52 8.79 -9.97
C THR A 45 10.27 8.57 -11.27
N ASP A 46 9.88 9.21 -12.37
CA ASP A 46 10.62 9.16 -13.64
C ASP A 46 12.03 9.74 -13.49
N LYS A 47 12.15 10.91 -12.85
CA LYS A 47 13.45 11.53 -12.58
C LYS A 47 14.38 10.63 -11.78
N LEU A 48 13.84 9.87 -10.81
CA LEU A 48 14.62 9.00 -9.93
C LEU A 48 14.72 7.56 -10.44
N GLY A 49 14.01 7.19 -11.51
CA GLY A 49 13.97 5.83 -12.03
C GLY A 49 13.33 4.84 -11.05
N ILE A 50 12.27 5.24 -10.35
CA ILE A 50 11.54 4.40 -9.38
C ILE A 50 10.28 3.85 -10.05
N PRO A 51 10.08 2.51 -10.11
CA PRO A 51 8.82 1.92 -10.57
C PRO A 51 7.64 2.38 -9.71
N TYR A 52 6.54 2.78 -10.36
CA TYR A 52 5.45 3.48 -9.68
C TYR A 52 4.07 2.91 -9.98
N VAL A 53 3.25 2.81 -8.94
CA VAL A 53 1.82 2.44 -8.99
C VAL A 53 1.03 3.51 -8.22
N PHE A 54 0.12 4.20 -8.90
CA PHE A 54 -0.70 5.24 -8.27
C PHE A 54 -1.76 4.62 -7.36
N LYS A 55 -1.89 5.13 -6.13
CA LYS A 55 -2.87 4.68 -5.14
C LYS A 55 -3.86 5.79 -4.76
N ALA A 56 -5.13 5.45 -4.81
CA ALA A 56 -6.19 6.18 -4.11
C ALA A 56 -7.35 5.23 -3.79
N SER A 57 -8.21 5.61 -2.82
CA SER A 57 -9.48 4.92 -2.57
C SER A 57 -10.63 5.69 -3.21
N PHE A 58 -11.55 5.00 -3.87
CA PHE A 58 -12.79 5.60 -4.36
C PHE A 58 -13.84 5.70 -3.25
N ASP A 59 -13.69 4.92 -2.19
CA ASP A 59 -14.54 4.94 -0.99
C ASP A 59 -13.72 4.59 0.26
N LYS A 60 -13.93 5.28 1.33
CA LYS A 60 -13.43 4.97 2.68
C LYS A 60 -14.56 4.36 3.50
N ALA A 61 -14.81 3.07 3.31
CA ALA A 61 -15.94 2.35 3.94
C ALA A 61 -15.81 2.19 5.47
N ASN A 62 -14.61 2.38 6.03
CA ASN A 62 -14.28 2.12 7.43
C ASN A 62 -14.08 3.38 8.29
N ARG A 63 -14.70 4.50 7.93
CA ARG A 63 -14.60 5.76 8.69
C ARG A 63 -15.16 5.61 10.10
N SER A 64 -14.52 6.26 11.09
CA SER A 64 -14.99 6.28 12.48
C SER A 64 -16.34 6.99 12.64
N SER A 65 -16.61 8.01 11.84
CA SER A 65 -17.88 8.74 11.82
C SER A 65 -18.62 8.54 10.52
N VAL A 66 -19.91 8.25 10.60
CA VAL A 66 -20.83 8.15 9.44
C VAL A 66 -20.92 9.45 8.63
N HIS A 67 -20.60 10.59 9.24
CA HIS A 67 -20.61 11.91 8.60
C HIS A 67 -19.28 12.25 7.90
N SER A 68 -18.24 11.44 8.06
CA SER A 68 -16.94 11.68 7.43
C SER A 68 -17.00 11.52 5.92
N TYR A 69 -16.19 12.28 5.21
CA TYR A 69 -16.06 12.15 3.77
C TYR A 69 -15.58 10.75 3.38
N ARG A 70 -16.25 10.12 2.43
CA ARG A 70 -15.95 8.76 2.02
C ARG A 70 -15.27 8.65 0.65
N GLY A 71 -15.47 9.59 -0.23
CA GLY A 71 -15.00 9.55 -1.62
C GLY A 71 -16.13 9.74 -2.63
N PRO A 72 -15.82 9.68 -3.95
CA PRO A 72 -16.82 9.87 -5.01
C PRO A 72 -17.71 8.64 -5.26
N GLY A 73 -17.36 7.48 -4.71
CA GLY A 73 -18.01 6.20 -4.98
C GLY A 73 -17.42 5.45 -6.18
N LEU A 74 -17.93 4.24 -6.41
CA LEU A 74 -17.36 3.30 -7.37
C LEU A 74 -17.35 3.84 -8.80
N GLU A 75 -18.49 4.25 -9.32
CA GLU A 75 -18.65 4.63 -10.74
C GLU A 75 -17.73 5.81 -11.10
N GLU A 76 -17.77 6.88 -10.32
CA GLU A 76 -16.96 8.06 -10.57
C GLU A 76 -15.47 7.80 -10.29
N GLY A 77 -15.17 6.99 -9.28
CA GLY A 77 -13.81 6.57 -8.99
C GLY A 77 -13.17 5.82 -10.14
N MET A 78 -13.88 4.89 -10.78
CA MET A 78 -13.37 4.15 -11.93
C MET A 78 -13.13 5.05 -13.15
N LYS A 79 -13.98 6.04 -13.39
CA LYS A 79 -13.76 7.05 -14.46
C LYS A 79 -12.48 7.84 -14.21
N ILE A 80 -12.26 8.30 -12.99
CA ILE A 80 -11.05 9.05 -12.62
C ILE A 80 -9.80 8.16 -12.78
N PHE A 81 -9.85 6.89 -12.34
CA PHE A 81 -8.72 5.98 -12.50
C PHE A 81 -8.40 5.69 -13.96
N GLN A 82 -9.42 5.49 -14.82
CA GLN A 82 -9.20 5.30 -16.24
C GLN A 82 -8.53 6.52 -16.87
N GLU A 83 -9.00 7.73 -16.53
CA GLU A 83 -8.40 8.96 -17.02
C GLU A 83 -6.95 9.16 -16.58
N LEU A 84 -6.61 8.79 -15.33
CA LEU A 84 -5.22 8.79 -14.84
C LEU A 84 -4.33 7.82 -15.65
N LYS A 85 -4.84 6.62 -15.96
CA LYS A 85 -4.12 5.65 -16.81
C LYS A 85 -3.91 6.19 -18.22
N ASP A 86 -4.95 6.75 -18.83
CA ASP A 86 -4.89 7.27 -20.20
C ASP A 86 -3.97 8.48 -20.31
N THR A 87 -3.92 9.32 -19.28
CA THR A 87 -3.13 10.56 -19.28
C THR A 87 -1.66 10.32 -18.94
N PHE A 88 -1.37 9.48 -17.94
CA PHE A 88 -0.02 9.34 -17.40
C PHE A 88 0.61 7.95 -17.64
N GLY A 89 -0.14 6.99 -18.17
CA GLY A 89 0.36 5.63 -18.37
C GLY A 89 0.63 4.85 -17.07
N VAL A 90 0.17 5.33 -15.92
CA VAL A 90 0.43 4.73 -14.62
C VAL A 90 -0.38 3.46 -14.39
N LYS A 91 0.16 2.54 -13.61
CA LYS A 91 -0.60 1.45 -13.00
C LYS A 91 -1.38 1.97 -11.80
N ILE A 92 -2.54 1.39 -11.53
CA ILE A 92 -3.44 1.83 -10.46
C ILE A 92 -3.64 0.73 -9.42
N ILE A 93 -3.66 1.13 -8.15
CA ILE A 93 -4.12 0.29 -7.03
C ILE A 93 -5.25 1.00 -6.29
N THR A 94 -6.34 0.29 -6.01
CA THR A 94 -7.42 0.75 -5.13
C THR A 94 -7.97 -0.39 -4.29
N ASP A 95 -8.63 -0.07 -3.18
CA ASP A 95 -9.24 -1.03 -2.27
C ASP A 95 -10.70 -1.32 -2.62
N VAL A 96 -11.14 -2.57 -2.35
CA VAL A 96 -12.54 -3.01 -2.46
C VAL A 96 -13.08 -3.43 -1.10
N HIS A 97 -14.39 -3.34 -0.89
CA HIS A 97 -15.01 -3.55 0.42
C HIS A 97 -16.11 -4.61 0.41
N THR A 98 -16.60 -4.99 -0.76
CA THR A 98 -17.61 -6.03 -0.95
C THR A 98 -17.27 -6.90 -2.16
N GLU A 99 -17.82 -8.12 -2.23
CA GLU A 99 -17.61 -9.05 -3.33
C GLU A 99 -18.06 -8.45 -4.67
N ALA A 100 -19.18 -7.71 -4.67
CA ALA A 100 -19.74 -7.08 -5.86
C ALA A 100 -18.83 -6.01 -6.50
N GLN A 101 -17.90 -5.43 -5.73
CA GLN A 101 -16.95 -4.44 -6.23
C GLN A 101 -15.72 -5.08 -6.91
N ALA A 102 -15.41 -6.35 -6.62
CA ALA A 102 -14.16 -6.96 -7.04
C ALA A 102 -13.97 -6.94 -8.57
N GLN A 103 -14.93 -7.44 -9.34
CA GLN A 103 -14.80 -7.49 -10.80
C GLN A 103 -14.86 -6.11 -11.45
N PRO A 104 -15.83 -5.21 -11.16
CA PRO A 104 -15.85 -3.86 -11.74
C PRO A 104 -14.58 -3.06 -11.48
N VAL A 105 -13.95 -3.25 -10.32
CA VAL A 105 -12.67 -2.61 -10.01
C VAL A 105 -11.52 -3.24 -10.80
N ALA A 106 -11.48 -4.57 -10.90
CA ALA A 106 -10.45 -5.30 -11.65
C ALA A 106 -10.45 -4.97 -13.13
N ASP A 107 -11.60 -4.62 -13.71
CA ASP A 107 -11.72 -4.24 -15.12
C ASP A 107 -10.98 -2.91 -15.44
N VAL A 108 -10.68 -2.10 -14.42
CA VAL A 108 -10.04 -0.78 -14.59
C VAL A 108 -8.64 -0.74 -13.99
N VAL A 109 -8.44 -1.30 -12.78
CA VAL A 109 -7.18 -1.14 -12.04
C VAL A 109 -6.25 -2.36 -12.22
N ASP A 110 -4.97 -2.17 -11.94
CA ASP A 110 -3.95 -3.20 -12.10
C ASP A 110 -3.76 -4.03 -10.82
N VAL A 111 -4.05 -3.45 -9.67
CA VAL A 111 -3.93 -4.09 -8.35
C VAL A 111 -5.18 -3.82 -7.52
N ILE A 112 -5.78 -4.88 -6.96
CA ILE A 112 -6.89 -4.75 -6.00
C ILE A 112 -6.34 -4.91 -4.59
N GLN A 113 -6.63 -3.95 -3.72
CA GLN A 113 -6.23 -4.00 -2.33
C GLN A 113 -7.33 -4.62 -1.47
N LEU A 114 -6.95 -5.65 -0.70
CA LEU A 114 -7.75 -6.20 0.39
C LEU A 114 -7.48 -5.40 1.68
N PRO A 115 -8.48 -4.68 2.21
CA PRO A 115 -8.33 -3.89 3.43
C PRO A 115 -7.99 -4.75 4.64
N ALA A 116 -7.21 -4.19 5.58
CA ALA A 116 -6.77 -4.90 6.77
C ALA A 116 -7.92 -5.50 7.59
N PHE A 117 -9.00 -4.74 7.83
CA PHE A 117 -10.14 -5.22 8.61
C PHE A 117 -10.91 -6.35 7.92
N LEU A 118 -10.82 -6.47 6.61
CA LEU A 118 -11.55 -7.46 5.80
C LEU A 118 -10.68 -8.65 5.37
N ALA A 119 -9.41 -8.69 5.76
CA ALA A 119 -8.45 -9.69 5.29
C ALA A 119 -8.79 -11.14 5.68
N ARG A 120 -9.71 -11.35 6.63
CA ARG A 120 -10.20 -12.68 7.04
C ARG A 120 -11.52 -13.09 6.39
N GLN A 121 -12.20 -12.20 5.63
CA GLN A 121 -13.50 -12.48 4.99
C GLN A 121 -13.32 -13.37 3.76
N THR A 122 -13.72 -14.65 3.90
CA THR A 122 -13.46 -15.66 2.86
C THR A 122 -14.14 -15.35 1.55
N ASP A 123 -15.41 -14.93 1.59
CA ASP A 123 -16.19 -14.65 0.37
C ASP A 123 -15.57 -13.48 -0.43
N LEU A 124 -15.10 -12.44 0.28
CA LEU A 124 -14.39 -11.33 -0.38
C LEU A 124 -13.05 -11.78 -0.98
N VAL A 125 -12.28 -12.60 -0.26
CA VAL A 125 -11.02 -13.17 -0.77
C VAL A 125 -11.27 -13.99 -2.04
N GLU A 126 -12.28 -14.86 -2.03
CA GLU A 126 -12.67 -15.68 -3.19
C GLU A 126 -13.11 -14.81 -4.38
N ALA A 127 -13.95 -13.79 -4.15
CA ALA A 127 -14.38 -12.86 -5.19
C ALA A 127 -13.20 -12.11 -5.81
N MET A 128 -12.27 -11.62 -4.98
CA MET A 128 -11.06 -10.94 -5.46
C MET A 128 -10.14 -11.90 -6.22
N ALA A 129 -9.94 -13.13 -5.74
CA ALA A 129 -9.12 -14.13 -6.41
C ALA A 129 -9.63 -14.44 -7.83
N LYS A 130 -10.94 -14.60 -7.98
CA LYS A 130 -11.60 -14.92 -9.26
C LYS A 130 -11.40 -13.85 -10.34
N THR A 131 -11.08 -12.62 -9.98
CA THR A 131 -10.79 -11.56 -10.96
C THR A 131 -9.48 -11.80 -11.71
N GLY A 132 -8.57 -12.58 -11.14
CA GLY A 132 -7.23 -12.79 -11.70
C GLY A 132 -6.31 -11.57 -11.63
N ALA A 133 -6.73 -10.44 -11.04
CA ALA A 133 -5.90 -9.25 -10.81
C ALA A 133 -4.78 -9.52 -9.79
N VAL A 134 -3.77 -8.66 -9.74
CA VAL A 134 -2.79 -8.66 -8.64
C VAL A 134 -3.47 -8.20 -7.36
N ILE A 135 -3.20 -8.90 -6.26
CA ILE A 135 -3.82 -8.63 -4.96
C ILE A 135 -2.77 -8.05 -4.00
N ASN A 136 -3.06 -6.88 -3.44
CA ASN A 136 -2.31 -6.33 -2.31
C ASN A 136 -3.07 -6.59 -1.01
N VAL A 137 -2.52 -7.41 -0.13
CA VAL A 137 -3.13 -7.72 1.18
C VAL A 137 -2.57 -6.81 2.25
N LYS A 138 -3.38 -5.93 2.80
CA LYS A 138 -3.02 -5.17 4.02
C LYS A 138 -3.05 -6.10 5.22
N LYS A 139 -1.89 -6.36 5.84
CA LYS A 139 -1.82 -7.16 7.05
C LYS A 139 -2.69 -6.54 8.16
N PRO A 140 -3.67 -7.26 8.71
CA PRO A 140 -4.44 -6.77 9.86
C PRO A 140 -3.54 -6.43 11.05
N GLN A 141 -3.91 -5.39 11.79
CA GLN A 141 -3.16 -4.95 12.97
C GLN A 141 -3.18 -6.00 14.10
N PHE A 142 -4.21 -6.82 14.13
CA PHE A 142 -4.38 -7.91 15.10
C PHE A 142 -3.69 -9.23 14.68
N MET A 143 -3.16 -9.29 13.46
CA MET A 143 -2.57 -10.51 12.91
C MET A 143 -1.06 -10.52 13.14
N SER A 144 -0.54 -11.63 13.65
CA SER A 144 0.90 -11.83 13.73
C SER A 144 1.53 -12.02 12.34
N PRO A 145 2.81 -11.68 12.16
CA PRO A 145 3.50 -11.82 10.88
C PRO A 145 3.43 -13.23 10.27
N GLY A 146 3.50 -14.28 11.09
CA GLY A 146 3.43 -15.67 10.61
C GLY A 146 2.06 -16.07 10.05
N GLN A 147 0.99 -15.44 10.50
CA GLN A 147 -0.37 -15.78 10.04
C GLN A 147 -0.71 -15.30 8.62
N VAL A 148 0.14 -14.48 8.01
CA VAL A 148 -0.10 -14.02 6.61
C VAL A 148 -0.05 -15.19 5.61
N GLY A 149 0.66 -16.26 5.94
CA GLY A 149 0.69 -17.48 5.12
C GLY A 149 -0.70 -18.02 4.83
N ASN A 150 -1.59 -18.03 5.83
CA ASN A 150 -2.96 -18.52 5.67
C ASN A 150 -3.78 -17.71 4.64
N ILE A 151 -3.52 -16.41 4.52
CA ILE A 151 -4.20 -15.57 3.52
C ILE A 151 -3.65 -15.85 2.13
N VAL A 152 -2.33 -15.96 2.01
CA VAL A 152 -1.67 -16.29 0.74
C VAL A 152 -2.13 -17.66 0.23
N GLU A 153 -2.19 -18.66 1.11
CA GLU A 153 -2.69 -20.00 0.79
C GLU A 153 -4.16 -19.94 0.31
N LYS A 154 -5.01 -19.20 1.03
CA LYS A 154 -6.41 -19.04 0.65
C LYS A 154 -6.57 -18.44 -0.76
N PHE A 155 -5.80 -17.42 -1.12
CA PHE A 155 -5.79 -16.88 -2.47
C PHE A 155 -5.33 -17.92 -3.50
N ALA A 156 -4.27 -18.67 -3.20
CA ALA A 156 -3.75 -19.71 -4.08
C ALA A 156 -4.78 -20.85 -4.31
N GLU A 157 -5.46 -21.30 -3.26
CA GLU A 157 -6.53 -22.30 -3.35
C GLU A 157 -7.74 -21.80 -4.18
N CYS A 158 -7.99 -20.49 -4.16
CA CYS A 158 -8.99 -19.85 -5.03
C CYS A 158 -8.47 -19.56 -6.46
N GLY A 159 -7.27 -20.04 -6.81
CA GLY A 159 -6.72 -19.96 -8.17
C GLY A 159 -5.96 -18.66 -8.49
N ASN A 160 -5.61 -17.84 -7.49
CA ASN A 160 -4.82 -16.64 -7.70
C ASN A 160 -3.65 -16.55 -6.71
N ASP A 161 -2.44 -16.71 -7.23
CA ASP A 161 -1.21 -16.67 -6.46
C ASP A 161 -0.44 -15.33 -6.58
N LYS A 162 -1.00 -14.34 -7.31
CA LYS A 162 -0.40 -13.00 -7.53
C LYS A 162 -0.62 -12.09 -6.33
N VAL A 163 -0.03 -12.43 -5.18
CA VAL A 163 -0.24 -11.74 -3.90
C VAL A 163 1.00 -10.96 -3.49
N ILE A 164 0.80 -9.68 -3.18
CA ILE A 164 1.74 -8.77 -2.53
C ILE A 164 1.24 -8.54 -1.10
N LEU A 165 2.08 -8.71 -0.11
CA LEU A 165 1.74 -8.46 1.29
C LEU A 165 2.17 -7.05 1.69
N CYS A 166 1.35 -6.37 2.48
CA CYS A 166 1.61 -5.02 2.94
C CYS A 166 1.60 -4.95 4.46
N GLU A 167 2.77 -4.78 5.07
CA GLU A 167 2.90 -4.47 6.50
C GLU A 167 2.38 -3.06 6.77
N ARG A 168 1.66 -2.87 7.87
CA ARG A 168 1.08 -1.58 8.26
C ARG A 168 1.00 -1.38 9.79
N GLY A 169 1.81 -2.10 10.55
CA GLY A 169 1.84 -2.09 12.00
C GLY A 169 0.89 -3.09 12.65
N SER A 170 1.15 -3.34 13.92
CA SER A 170 0.38 -4.24 14.79
C SER A 170 -0.06 -3.50 16.04
N CYS A 171 -1.20 -3.91 16.62
CA CYS A 171 -1.68 -3.41 17.91
C CYS A 171 -0.93 -4.11 19.05
N HIS A 172 -0.23 -3.31 19.87
CA HIS A 172 0.42 -3.74 21.09
C HIS A 172 -0.06 -2.86 22.26
N GLY A 173 -1.33 -2.97 22.60
CA GLY A 173 -2.03 -2.10 23.53
C GLY A 173 -3.18 -1.41 22.83
N TYR A 174 -3.53 -0.18 23.23
CA TYR A 174 -4.78 0.46 22.79
C TYR A 174 -4.64 1.26 21.49
N ASP A 175 -3.88 2.34 21.51
CA ASP A 175 -4.01 3.39 20.49
C ASP A 175 -2.81 3.55 19.57
N ASN A 176 -1.67 2.97 19.92
CA ASN A 176 -0.46 3.00 19.13
C ASN A 176 -0.28 1.74 18.28
N LEU A 177 0.22 1.94 17.07
CA LEU A 177 0.72 0.86 16.23
C LEU A 177 2.23 0.75 16.35
N VAL A 178 2.73 -0.49 16.36
CA VAL A 178 4.15 -0.82 16.37
C VAL A 178 4.46 -1.68 15.15
N VAL A 179 5.57 -1.38 14.49
CA VAL A 179 6.10 -2.20 13.41
C VAL A 179 7.24 -3.07 13.96
N ASP A 180 7.05 -4.38 13.92
CA ASP A 180 8.09 -5.33 14.23
C ASP A 180 9.00 -5.51 13.00
N MET A 181 10.22 -4.98 13.06
CA MET A 181 11.19 -5.09 11.96
C MET A 181 11.59 -6.55 11.66
N LEU A 182 11.59 -7.44 12.65
CA LEU A 182 11.81 -8.87 12.45
C LEU A 182 10.62 -9.55 11.76
N GLY A 183 9.43 -8.99 11.91
CA GLY A 183 8.20 -9.45 11.28
C GLY A 183 8.28 -9.50 9.75
N PHE A 184 9.07 -8.64 9.09
CA PHE A 184 9.28 -8.70 7.64
C PHE A 184 9.92 -10.03 7.21
N GLY A 185 10.92 -10.49 7.95
CA GLY A 185 11.55 -11.80 7.72
C GLY A 185 10.58 -12.95 7.91
N VAL A 186 9.79 -12.90 8.98
CA VAL A 186 8.75 -13.91 9.28
C VAL A 186 7.70 -13.96 8.18
N MET A 187 7.20 -12.81 7.71
CA MET A 187 6.22 -12.75 6.61
C MET A 187 6.78 -13.35 5.31
N LYS A 188 8.04 -13.05 4.95
CA LYS A 188 8.68 -13.66 3.78
C LYS A 188 8.73 -15.18 3.86
N GLN A 189 9.07 -15.72 5.02
CA GLN A 189 9.09 -17.18 5.25
C GLN A 189 7.69 -17.78 5.16
N ALA A 190 6.73 -17.22 5.90
CA ALA A 190 5.35 -17.71 5.97
C ALA A 190 4.61 -17.65 4.63
N SER A 191 5.04 -16.77 3.72
CA SER A 191 4.42 -16.57 2.41
C SER A 191 5.20 -17.17 1.24
N ASN A 192 6.20 -18.03 1.51
CA ASN A 192 7.06 -18.62 0.49
C ASN A 192 7.70 -17.57 -0.44
N GLY A 193 8.23 -16.50 0.16
CA GLY A 193 8.96 -15.45 -0.56
C GLY A 193 8.11 -14.42 -1.29
N SER A 194 6.81 -14.32 -1.02
CA SER A 194 5.94 -13.28 -1.60
C SER A 194 6.53 -11.88 -1.41
N PRO A 195 6.32 -10.96 -2.37
CA PRO A 195 6.76 -9.58 -2.22
C PRO A 195 6.13 -8.93 -0.99
N ILE A 196 6.95 -8.27 -0.17
CA ILE A 196 6.49 -7.50 0.98
C ILE A 196 6.68 -6.02 0.67
N ILE A 197 5.61 -5.24 0.75
CA ILE A 197 5.67 -3.79 0.75
C ILE A 197 5.36 -3.24 2.13
N PHE A 198 5.80 -2.03 2.41
CA PHE A 198 5.64 -1.41 3.72
C PHE A 198 4.83 -0.12 3.64
N ASP A 199 3.69 -0.12 4.29
CA ASP A 199 2.83 1.05 4.46
C ASP A 199 3.30 1.88 5.64
N VAL A 200 4.14 2.86 5.36
CA VAL A 200 4.69 3.78 6.36
C VAL A 200 3.61 4.73 6.87
N THR A 201 2.75 5.22 5.97
CA THR A 201 1.70 6.18 6.32
C THR A 201 0.75 5.64 7.38
N HIS A 202 0.19 4.45 7.15
CA HIS A 202 -0.79 3.88 8.08
C HIS A 202 -0.15 3.23 9.31
N SER A 203 1.13 2.89 9.27
CA SER A 203 1.88 2.48 10.47
C SER A 203 2.10 3.62 11.48
N LEU A 204 1.99 4.87 11.01
CA LEU A 204 2.12 6.07 11.84
C LEU A 204 0.78 6.62 12.34
N GLN A 205 -0.34 5.97 12.01
CA GLN A 205 -1.64 6.36 12.56
C GLN A 205 -1.67 6.18 14.08
N MET A 206 -2.36 7.11 14.73
CA MET A 206 -2.70 7.03 16.15
C MET A 206 -4.23 7.11 16.27
N ARG A 207 -4.81 6.27 17.10
CA ARG A 207 -6.22 6.44 17.44
C ARG A 207 -6.36 7.63 18.38
N ASP A 208 -7.31 8.49 18.07
CA ASP A 208 -7.73 9.57 18.97
C ASP A 208 -9.19 9.28 19.36
N PRO A 209 -9.44 8.82 20.61
CA PRO A 209 -10.81 8.52 21.06
C PRO A 209 -11.72 9.75 21.07
N SER A 210 -11.15 10.95 21.13
CA SER A 210 -11.90 12.22 21.13
C SER A 210 -12.09 12.82 19.73
N GLY A 211 -11.38 12.30 18.72
CA GLY A 211 -11.34 12.82 17.36
C GLY A 211 -12.29 12.08 16.40
N ALA A 212 -12.86 12.80 15.46
CA ALA A 212 -13.62 12.23 14.33
C ALA A 212 -12.70 11.62 13.24
N ALA A 213 -11.39 11.81 13.35
CA ALA A 213 -10.37 11.31 12.42
C ALA A 213 -9.16 10.77 13.21
N SER A 214 -8.39 9.88 12.58
CA SER A 214 -7.15 9.37 13.17
C SER A 214 -6.12 10.49 13.32
N GLY A 215 -5.39 10.52 14.44
CA GLY A 215 -4.14 11.25 14.58
C GLY A 215 -3.00 10.57 13.82
N GLY A 216 -1.80 11.15 13.87
CA GLY A 216 -0.64 10.57 13.17
C GLY A 216 0.68 11.17 13.60
N ARG A 217 1.76 10.48 13.24
CA ARG A 217 3.15 10.79 13.58
C ARG A 217 3.99 11.03 12.32
N ARG A 218 3.49 11.88 11.38
CA ARG A 218 4.17 12.10 10.07
C ARG A 218 5.64 12.51 10.17
N GLN A 219 6.06 13.12 11.29
CA GLN A 219 7.45 13.50 11.52
C GLN A 219 8.40 12.30 11.53
N GLN A 220 7.90 11.11 11.85
CA GLN A 220 8.67 9.87 11.90
C GLN A 220 8.66 9.09 10.57
N THR A 221 8.07 9.62 9.50
CA THR A 221 7.96 8.94 8.20
C THR A 221 9.32 8.52 7.64
N VAL A 222 10.32 9.41 7.70
CA VAL A 222 11.66 9.15 7.13
C VAL A 222 12.38 8.03 7.89
N GLU A 223 12.33 8.07 9.23
CA GLU A 223 12.98 7.08 10.10
C GLU A 223 12.36 5.70 9.90
N LEU A 224 11.04 5.65 9.91
CA LEU A 224 10.30 4.39 9.77
C LEU A 224 10.47 3.77 8.37
N ALA A 225 10.42 4.58 7.31
CA ALA A 225 10.66 4.12 5.95
C ALA A 225 12.07 3.53 5.77
N LYS A 226 13.10 4.21 6.31
CA LYS A 226 14.48 3.72 6.28
C LYS A 226 14.63 2.38 7.01
N ALA A 227 14.02 2.25 8.19
CA ALA A 227 14.06 1.00 8.95
C ALA A 227 13.41 -0.16 8.17
N GLY A 228 12.28 0.08 7.51
CA GLY A 228 11.62 -0.92 6.67
C GLY A 228 12.46 -1.33 5.47
N LEU A 229 13.03 -0.39 4.71
CA LEU A 229 13.88 -0.68 3.54
C LEU A 229 15.12 -1.49 3.91
N ALA A 230 15.68 -1.23 5.10
CA ALA A 230 16.84 -2.00 5.59
C ALA A 230 16.57 -3.51 5.71
N THR A 231 15.32 -3.93 5.76
CA THR A 231 14.91 -5.34 5.78
C THR A 231 14.80 -5.99 4.40
N ARG A 232 15.20 -5.30 3.31
CA ARG A 232 15.15 -5.79 1.91
C ARG A 232 13.75 -6.16 1.46
N ILE A 233 12.84 -5.20 1.46
CA ILE A 233 11.45 -5.36 1.02
C ILE A 233 11.24 -4.99 -0.45
N ALA A 234 10.11 -5.42 -1.02
CA ALA A 234 9.77 -5.20 -2.42
C ALA A 234 9.28 -3.79 -2.74
N GLY A 235 8.81 -3.03 -1.74
CA GLY A 235 8.29 -1.70 -2.01
C GLY A 235 7.88 -0.91 -0.77
N LEU A 236 7.58 0.36 -1.01
CA LEU A 236 6.98 1.27 -0.04
C LEU A 236 5.55 1.63 -0.46
N PHE A 237 4.68 1.79 0.52
CA PHE A 237 3.37 2.36 0.37
C PHE A 237 3.32 3.69 1.13
N ILE A 238 3.07 4.81 0.41
CA ILE A 238 3.12 6.17 0.95
C ILE A 238 1.93 6.97 0.42
N GLU A 239 1.27 7.70 1.29
CA GLU A 239 0.26 8.68 0.91
C GLU A 239 0.79 10.10 1.12
N ALA A 240 0.59 10.97 0.14
CA ALA A 240 0.99 12.37 0.22
C ALA A 240 -0.17 13.29 -0.17
N HIS A 241 -0.09 14.53 0.32
CA HIS A 241 -1.08 15.55 0.03
C HIS A 241 -0.41 16.92 -0.09
N PRO A 242 -0.85 17.81 -1.02
CA PRO A 242 -0.29 19.18 -1.14
C PRO A 242 -0.38 19.99 0.15
N ASN A 243 -1.44 19.78 0.92
CA ASN A 243 -1.64 20.36 2.24
C ASN A 243 -2.24 19.31 3.18
N PRO A 244 -1.40 18.50 3.86
CA PRO A 244 -1.89 17.42 4.72
C PRO A 244 -2.89 17.83 5.79
N ASP A 245 -2.81 19.06 6.30
CA ASP A 245 -3.70 19.56 7.35
C ASP A 245 -5.13 19.83 6.81
N LYS A 246 -5.29 19.91 5.47
CA LYS A 246 -6.59 20.03 4.79
C LYS A 246 -7.08 18.73 4.17
N ALA A 247 -6.30 17.66 4.23
CA ALA A 247 -6.69 16.36 3.68
C ALA A 247 -7.96 15.84 4.38
N ARG A 248 -8.89 15.30 3.59
CA ARG A 248 -10.17 14.79 4.09
C ARG A 248 -10.07 13.47 4.84
N CYS A 249 -8.92 12.80 4.74
CA CYS A 249 -8.64 11.55 5.44
C CYS A 249 -7.14 11.45 5.75
N ASP A 250 -6.79 10.95 6.95
CA ASP A 250 -5.44 10.60 7.42
C ASP A 250 -4.35 11.68 7.24
N GLY A 251 -4.77 12.95 7.17
CA GLY A 251 -3.84 14.09 7.04
C GLY A 251 -2.67 14.07 8.02
N PRO A 252 -2.88 13.79 9.33
CA PRO A 252 -1.79 13.73 10.31
C PRO A 252 -0.68 12.70 10.03
N SER A 253 -0.93 11.71 9.18
CA SER A 253 0.06 10.71 8.74
C SER A 253 0.56 10.92 7.33
N ALA A 254 -0.09 11.79 6.53
CA ALA A 254 0.26 12.01 5.13
C ALA A 254 1.57 12.80 4.99
N LEU A 255 2.38 12.43 4.01
CA LEU A 255 3.60 13.17 3.64
C LEU A 255 3.21 14.47 2.94
N PRO A 256 3.84 15.64 3.26
CA PRO A 256 3.72 16.82 2.43
C PRO A 256 4.27 16.57 1.02
N LEU A 257 3.49 16.88 -0.02
CA LEU A 257 3.82 16.54 -1.40
C LEU A 257 5.12 17.21 -1.87
N ASP A 258 5.44 18.41 -1.36
CA ASP A 258 6.69 19.13 -1.64
C ASP A 258 7.95 18.45 -1.04
N LYS A 259 7.78 17.49 -0.15
CA LYS A 259 8.86 16.68 0.44
C LYS A 259 9.07 15.35 -0.28
N LEU A 260 8.26 15.05 -1.29
CA LEU A 260 8.29 13.75 -1.97
C LEU A 260 9.65 13.46 -2.63
N GLU A 261 10.19 14.40 -3.40
CA GLU A 261 11.45 14.18 -4.11
C GLU A 261 12.65 13.95 -3.17
N PRO A 262 12.94 14.82 -2.18
CA PRO A 262 14.03 14.58 -1.25
C PRO A 262 13.84 13.31 -0.41
N PHE A 263 12.59 12.95 -0.08
CA PHE A 263 12.27 11.70 0.59
C PHE A 263 12.63 10.50 -0.28
N LEU A 264 12.10 10.42 -1.51
CA LEU A 264 12.31 9.29 -2.41
C LEU A 264 13.77 9.14 -2.84
N ALA A 265 14.50 10.24 -3.01
CA ALA A 265 15.94 10.18 -3.32
C ALA A 265 16.73 9.47 -2.20
N GLN A 266 16.41 9.74 -0.92
CA GLN A 266 17.06 9.04 0.19
C GLN A 266 16.64 7.56 0.25
N MET A 267 15.35 7.26 0.01
CA MET A 267 14.85 5.88 0.03
C MET A 267 15.50 5.05 -1.07
N LYS A 268 15.63 5.62 -2.28
CA LYS A 268 16.30 4.95 -3.40
C LYS A 268 17.77 4.66 -3.10
N ALA A 269 18.51 5.63 -2.62
CA ALA A 269 19.92 5.45 -2.27
C ALA A 269 20.11 4.35 -1.22
N LEU A 270 19.22 4.29 -0.22
CA LEU A 270 19.26 3.25 0.80
C LEU A 270 18.91 1.86 0.23
N ASP A 271 17.86 1.76 -0.57
CA ASP A 271 17.43 0.50 -1.18
C ASP A 271 18.52 -0.07 -2.08
N ASP A 272 19.12 0.78 -2.95
CA ASP A 272 20.23 0.40 -3.82
C ASP A 272 21.41 -0.15 -3.00
N LEU A 273 21.76 0.53 -1.90
CA LEU A 273 22.84 0.10 -1.02
C LEU A 273 22.54 -1.24 -0.35
N ILE A 274 21.37 -1.36 0.29
CA ILE A 274 20.98 -2.58 1.01
C ILE A 274 20.90 -3.79 0.08
N LYS A 275 20.38 -3.61 -1.13
CA LYS A 275 20.24 -4.69 -2.12
C LYS A 275 21.54 -5.06 -2.80
N SER A 276 22.56 -4.19 -2.75
CA SER A 276 23.92 -4.50 -3.23
C SER A 276 24.69 -5.46 -2.31
N PHE A 277 24.32 -5.57 -1.04
CA PHE A 277 25.00 -6.45 -0.09
C PHE A 277 24.70 -7.93 -0.41
N ALA A 278 25.73 -8.76 -0.28
CA ALA A 278 25.55 -10.20 -0.32
C ALA A 278 24.68 -10.68 0.87
N HIS A 279 23.91 -11.73 0.64
CA HIS A 279 23.18 -12.38 1.74
C HIS A 279 24.17 -13.13 2.62
N ILE A 280 24.07 -12.93 3.94
CA ILE A 280 24.84 -13.69 4.93
C ILE A 280 23.90 -14.75 5.53
N ASP A 281 24.24 -16.02 5.33
CA ASP A 281 23.54 -17.14 5.97
C ASP A 281 24.17 -17.39 7.36
N ILE A 282 23.36 -17.27 8.41
CA ILE A 282 23.80 -17.43 9.80
C ILE A 282 23.34 -18.80 10.38
N ARG A 283 22.81 -19.68 9.53
CA ARG A 283 22.38 -21.03 9.95
C ARG A 283 23.56 -21.97 10.07
#